data_f34461ae5741a2366dc6fa4034873cf5
#
_entry.id   f34461ae5741a2366dc6fa4034873cf5
#
_cell.length_a   1.000
_cell.length_b   1.000
_cell.length_c   1.000
_cell.angle_alpha   90.00
_cell.angle_beta   90.00
_cell.angle_gamma   90.00
#
_symmetry.space_group_name_H-M   'P 1'
#
loop_
_entity.id
_entity.type
_entity.pdbx_description
1 polymer ?
#
loop_
_entity_poly.entity_id
_entity_poly.type
_entity_poly.pdbx_seq_one_letter_code
_entity_poly.pdbx_strand_id
1 'polypeptide(L)'
;MGQLNFLSIFGNHMYLEQINKMDSLPRAKGALHLTTSGQSKIKSLFQQGSTRALFPRRAKGLECIMINTSGGLTGGDKLSNSIICEGHSHLTISTQGCERIYKSGDGTAAVVENIVTVKNSSRVYWLPQETIIFDQGRIKRHLKVELSSEAEALIVEPVIFGRLAMGETNISGHFEDKIEIHVDGKIAYLDKTRLTGEISKTLKRPAVSNGSTATAILIFKSETAESFLNFVREQVNAQSGVSLINTNFMVARFVAPTGYELRKMLVPVINKITDENLPKTWRL
;
A
#
# COMPACT_ATOMS: atom_id res chain seq x y z
N MET A 1 54.64 6.85 -46.47
CA MET A 1 54.73 6.99 -45.00
C MET A 1 53.85 8.19 -44.63
N GLY A 2 52.77 8.19 -43.99
CA GLY A 2 51.96 7.28 -43.24
C GLY A 2 50.60 7.94 -43.12
N GLN A 3 49.56 7.31 -43.66
CA GLN A 3 48.18 7.64 -43.33
C GLN A 3 47.83 6.93 -42.03
N LEU A 4 47.67 7.65 -40.94
CA LEU A 4 47.23 7.15 -39.65
C LEU A 4 45.87 7.76 -39.30
N ASN A 5 44.87 6.91 -39.47
CA ASN A 5 43.70 6.73 -38.60
C ASN A 5 42.97 7.96 -38.03
N PHE A 6 42.15 8.61 -38.85
CA PHE A 6 41.08 9.50 -38.39
C PHE A 6 39.77 8.75 -38.06
N LEU A 7 39.66 7.44 -38.31
CA LEU A 7 38.43 6.65 -38.11
C LEU A 7 38.25 6.06 -36.71
N SER A 8 39.27 6.09 -35.84
CA SER A 8 39.16 5.49 -34.50
C SER A 8 38.64 6.45 -33.42
N ILE A 9 38.71 7.76 -33.64
CA ILE A 9 38.31 8.75 -32.64
C ILE A 9 36.79 8.99 -32.68
N PHE A 10 36.18 8.95 -33.86
CA PHE A 10 34.71 9.11 -33.99
C PHE A 10 33.92 7.89 -33.52
N GLY A 11 34.42 6.68 -33.66
CA GLY A 11 33.80 5.48 -33.16
C GLY A 11 33.72 5.43 -31.64
N ASN A 12 34.76 5.82 -30.94
CA ASN A 12 34.80 5.86 -29.49
C ASN A 12 33.91 6.96 -28.89
N HIS A 13 33.77 8.10 -29.54
CA HIS A 13 32.88 9.16 -29.06
C HIS A 13 31.41 8.80 -29.20
N MET A 14 31.02 8.21 -30.33
CA MET A 14 29.64 7.71 -30.50
C MET A 14 29.31 6.55 -29.57
N TYR A 15 30.28 5.69 -29.26
CA TYR A 15 30.07 4.57 -28.28
C TYR A 15 29.95 5.10 -26.86
N LEU A 16 30.74 6.11 -26.49
CA LEU A 16 30.65 6.79 -25.18
C LEU A 16 29.38 7.61 -25.03
N GLU A 17 28.86 8.23 -26.09
CA GLU A 17 27.57 8.91 -26.09
C GLU A 17 26.39 7.93 -26.02
N GLN A 18 26.50 6.75 -26.62
CA GLN A 18 25.49 5.68 -26.46
C GLN A 18 25.52 5.06 -25.06
N ILE A 19 26.70 4.90 -24.44
CA ILE A 19 26.82 4.43 -23.06
C ILE A 19 26.24 5.46 -22.09
N ASN A 20 26.50 6.76 -22.29
CA ASN A 20 25.91 7.84 -21.47
C ASN A 20 24.39 7.99 -21.67
N LYS A 21 23.80 7.52 -22.77
CA LYS A 21 22.35 7.43 -22.98
C LYS A 21 21.72 6.17 -22.36
N MET A 22 22.52 5.17 -21.95
CA MET A 22 22.04 3.98 -21.25
C MET A 22 21.86 4.16 -19.74
N ASP A 23 22.11 5.37 -19.19
CA ASP A 23 22.16 5.62 -17.74
C ASP A 23 20.80 5.90 -17.07
N SER A 24 19.69 5.74 -17.73
CA SER A 24 18.41 5.67 -17.03
C SER A 24 17.74 4.31 -17.26
N LEU A 25 17.90 3.40 -16.30
CA LEU A 25 17.12 2.16 -16.27
C LEU A 25 15.63 2.51 -16.46
N PRO A 26 14.90 1.76 -17.29
CA PRO A 26 13.47 1.99 -17.45
C PRO A 26 12.78 1.90 -16.10
N ARG A 27 11.96 2.89 -15.77
CA ARG A 27 11.21 2.97 -14.51
C ARG A 27 9.74 2.67 -14.74
N ALA A 28 9.17 1.84 -13.88
CA ALA A 28 7.74 1.59 -13.90
C ALA A 28 6.99 2.88 -13.54
N LYS A 29 6.02 3.23 -14.38
CA LYS A 29 5.07 4.29 -14.11
C LYS A 29 3.67 3.72 -14.30
N GLY A 30 2.80 3.93 -13.31
CA GLY A 30 1.43 3.45 -13.36
C GLY A 30 0.46 4.48 -12.82
N ALA A 31 -0.72 4.55 -13.41
CA ALA A 31 -1.81 5.38 -12.94
C ALA A 31 -3.15 4.65 -13.04
N LEU A 32 -4.01 4.85 -12.05
CA LEU A 32 -5.39 4.40 -12.03
C LEU A 32 -6.29 5.53 -11.55
N HIS A 33 -7.30 5.87 -12.36
CA HIS A 33 -8.38 6.76 -11.92
C HIS A 33 -9.70 6.00 -12.04
N LEU A 34 -10.40 5.84 -10.94
CA LEU A 34 -11.68 5.14 -10.88
C LEU A 34 -12.71 6.03 -10.19
N THR A 35 -13.86 6.20 -10.84
CA THR A 35 -15.02 6.83 -10.22
C THR A 35 -16.20 5.86 -10.27
N THR A 36 -16.87 5.67 -9.12
CA THR A 36 -18.12 4.92 -9.07
C THR A 36 -19.32 5.85 -9.16
N SER A 37 -20.48 5.29 -9.46
CA SER A 37 -21.76 5.96 -9.43
C SER A 37 -22.81 5.11 -8.70
N GLY A 38 -24.04 5.58 -8.64
CA GLY A 38 -25.15 4.88 -7.98
C GLY A 38 -25.21 3.38 -8.30
N GLN A 39 -25.58 2.58 -7.32
CA GLN A 39 -25.58 1.11 -7.36
C GLN A 39 -24.20 0.47 -7.59
N SER A 40 -23.13 1.14 -7.14
CA SER A 40 -21.74 0.64 -7.24
C SER A 40 -21.31 0.32 -8.69
N LYS A 41 -21.75 1.11 -9.66
CA LYS A 41 -21.34 0.99 -11.07
C LYS A 41 -20.08 1.83 -11.33
N ILE A 42 -19.29 1.40 -12.30
CA ILE A 42 -18.17 2.20 -12.80
C ILE A 42 -18.72 3.36 -13.62
N LYS A 43 -18.44 4.60 -13.19
CA LYS A 43 -18.77 5.83 -13.92
C LYS A 43 -17.66 6.20 -14.88
N SER A 44 -16.42 6.11 -14.43
CA SER A 44 -15.24 6.33 -15.25
C SER A 44 -14.07 5.46 -14.78
N LEU A 45 -13.27 5.04 -15.75
CA LEU A 45 -12.05 4.25 -15.51
C LEU A 45 -10.96 4.74 -16.46
N PHE A 46 -9.82 5.15 -15.90
CA PHE A 46 -8.58 5.39 -16.62
C PHE A 46 -7.48 4.56 -15.99
N GLN A 47 -6.68 3.92 -16.81
CA GLN A 47 -5.53 3.14 -16.34
C GLN A 47 -4.38 3.24 -17.35
N GLN A 48 -3.18 3.44 -16.85
CA GLN A 48 -2.00 3.67 -17.67
C GLN A 48 -0.76 2.98 -17.10
N GLY A 49 0.20 2.68 -17.97
CA GLY A 49 1.52 2.16 -17.61
C GLY A 49 1.42 0.80 -16.95
N SER A 50 2.07 0.61 -15.80
CA SER A 50 2.10 -0.66 -15.08
C SER A 50 0.88 -0.92 -14.19
N THR A 51 -0.03 0.01 -14.02
CA THR A 51 -1.24 -0.21 -13.22
C THR A 51 -2.40 -0.70 -14.07
N ARG A 52 -3.06 -1.77 -13.61
CA ARG A 52 -4.30 -2.33 -14.18
C ARG A 52 -5.31 -2.58 -13.07
N ALA A 53 -6.58 -2.65 -13.45
CA ALA A 53 -7.67 -2.99 -12.55
C ALA A 53 -8.54 -4.10 -13.15
N LEU A 54 -8.91 -5.07 -12.32
CA LEU A 54 -9.91 -6.08 -12.62
C LEU A 54 -11.12 -5.88 -11.72
N PHE A 55 -12.29 -6.22 -12.25
CA PHE A 55 -13.58 -6.06 -11.57
C PHE A 55 -14.30 -7.41 -11.54
N PRO A 56 -13.97 -8.29 -10.59
CA PRO A 56 -14.65 -9.57 -10.45
C PRO A 56 -16.11 -9.35 -10.02
N ARG A 57 -16.99 -10.27 -10.45
CA ARG A 57 -18.39 -10.25 -9.99
C ARG A 57 -18.45 -10.52 -8.49
N ARG A 58 -19.25 -9.74 -7.79
CA ARG A 58 -19.49 -9.81 -6.36
C ARG A 58 -20.98 -9.75 -6.03
N ALA A 59 -21.40 -10.36 -4.92
CA ALA A 59 -22.79 -10.33 -4.51
C ALA A 59 -23.25 -8.94 -4.04
N LYS A 60 -22.34 -8.20 -3.37
CA LYS A 60 -22.63 -6.86 -2.83
C LYS A 60 -21.50 -5.89 -3.22
N GLY A 61 -21.87 -4.77 -3.82
CA GLY A 61 -20.93 -3.70 -4.17
C GLY A 61 -20.05 -3.99 -5.39
N LEU A 62 -19.09 -3.12 -5.63
CA LEU A 62 -18.07 -3.25 -6.68
C LEU A 62 -16.74 -3.69 -6.02
N GLU A 63 -16.07 -4.65 -6.61
CA GLU A 63 -14.69 -5.00 -6.25
C GLU A 63 -13.74 -4.55 -7.35
N CYS A 64 -12.68 -3.82 -6.95
CA CYS A 64 -11.57 -3.42 -7.80
C CYS A 64 -10.31 -4.12 -7.30
N ILE A 65 -9.74 -5.02 -8.10
CA ILE A 65 -8.44 -5.63 -7.84
C ILE A 65 -7.40 -4.86 -8.62
N MET A 66 -6.56 -4.09 -7.93
CA MET A 66 -5.43 -3.38 -8.55
C MET A 66 -4.28 -4.35 -8.81
N ILE A 67 -3.62 -4.17 -9.93
CA ILE A 67 -2.50 -4.99 -10.38
C ILE A 67 -1.34 -4.08 -10.77
N ASN A 68 -0.19 -4.28 -10.15
CA ASN A 68 1.07 -3.77 -10.65
C ASN A 68 1.70 -4.80 -11.60
N THR A 69 1.64 -4.55 -12.90
CA THR A 69 2.14 -5.49 -13.93
C THR A 69 3.67 -5.48 -14.05
N SER A 70 4.38 -4.59 -13.33
CA SER A 70 5.85 -4.62 -13.25
C SER A 70 6.39 -5.69 -12.29
N GLY A 71 5.51 -6.34 -11.53
CA GLY A 71 5.90 -7.44 -10.63
C GLY A 71 6.55 -6.99 -9.32
N GLY A 72 6.55 -5.72 -9.02
CA GLY A 72 7.10 -5.06 -7.84
C GLY A 72 7.67 -3.69 -8.20
N LEU A 73 8.27 -3.01 -7.23
CA LEU A 73 8.80 -1.66 -7.37
C LEU A 73 10.27 -1.61 -6.96
N THR A 74 11.03 -0.75 -7.62
CA THR A 74 12.41 -0.40 -7.27
C THR A 74 12.58 1.12 -7.27
N GLY A 75 13.77 1.60 -6.93
CA GLY A 75 14.05 3.04 -6.88
C GLY A 75 13.68 3.78 -8.16
N GLY A 76 13.00 4.92 -8.03
CA GLY A 76 12.55 5.75 -9.14
C GLY A 76 11.20 5.35 -9.79
N ASP A 77 10.64 4.18 -9.46
CA ASP A 77 9.29 3.79 -9.90
C ASP A 77 8.22 4.67 -9.27
N LYS A 78 7.10 4.90 -9.99
CA LYS A 78 6.02 5.76 -9.54
C LYS A 78 4.65 5.16 -9.85
N LEU A 79 3.81 5.02 -8.81
CA LEU A 79 2.40 4.68 -8.95
C LEU A 79 1.54 5.82 -8.38
N SER A 80 0.49 6.20 -9.12
CA SER A 80 -0.46 7.24 -8.69
C SER A 80 -1.88 6.76 -8.94
N ASN A 81 -2.66 6.61 -7.86
CA ASN A 81 -4.03 6.12 -7.94
C ASN A 81 -4.99 7.14 -7.34
N SER A 82 -6.06 7.45 -8.06
CA SER A 82 -7.13 8.35 -7.63
C SER A 82 -8.47 7.64 -7.74
N ILE A 83 -9.18 7.52 -6.62
CA ILE A 83 -10.42 6.77 -6.53
C ILE A 83 -11.48 7.64 -5.92
N ILE A 84 -12.62 7.74 -6.60
CA ILE A 84 -13.79 8.48 -6.12
C ILE A 84 -14.95 7.50 -5.97
N CYS A 85 -15.40 7.31 -4.74
CA CYS A 85 -16.58 6.51 -4.40
C CYS A 85 -17.73 7.45 -4.08
N GLU A 86 -18.74 7.51 -4.96
CA GLU A 86 -19.87 8.42 -4.82
C GLU A 86 -21.20 7.75 -5.21
N GLY A 87 -22.33 8.42 -4.95
CA GLY A 87 -23.65 7.95 -5.33
C GLY A 87 -24.16 6.76 -4.53
N HIS A 88 -23.91 6.74 -3.20
CA HIS A 88 -24.28 5.64 -2.31
C HIS A 88 -23.64 4.30 -2.72
N SER A 89 -22.44 4.35 -3.28
CA SER A 89 -21.72 3.17 -3.75
C SER A 89 -21.02 2.46 -2.61
N HIS A 90 -20.85 1.15 -2.77
CA HIS A 90 -19.96 0.33 -1.96
C HIS A 90 -18.82 -0.19 -2.86
N LEU A 91 -17.59 0.23 -2.57
CA LEU A 91 -16.39 -0.12 -3.32
C LEU A 91 -15.39 -0.83 -2.39
N THR A 92 -15.02 -2.05 -2.75
CA THR A 92 -13.89 -2.76 -2.14
C THR A 92 -12.71 -2.71 -3.07
N ILE A 93 -11.54 -2.30 -2.56
CA ILE A 93 -10.29 -2.22 -3.30
C ILE A 93 -9.32 -3.20 -2.66
N SER A 94 -8.74 -4.06 -3.49
CA SER A 94 -7.66 -4.95 -3.08
C SER A 94 -6.57 -4.97 -4.14
N THR A 95 -5.45 -5.65 -3.87
CA THR A 95 -4.41 -5.91 -4.86
C THR A 95 -4.39 -7.39 -5.21
N GLN A 96 -3.89 -7.72 -6.40
CA GLN A 96 -3.79 -9.12 -6.84
C GLN A 96 -2.90 -9.95 -5.93
N GLY A 97 -1.83 -9.36 -5.44
CA GLY A 97 -0.87 -9.98 -4.53
C GLY A 97 -0.08 -8.92 -3.78
N CYS A 98 0.90 -9.36 -3.01
CA CYS A 98 1.78 -8.48 -2.26
C CYS A 98 2.58 -7.55 -3.18
N GLU A 99 2.74 -6.29 -2.79
CA GLU A 99 3.66 -5.37 -3.46
C GLU A 99 5.09 -5.59 -2.97
N ARG A 100 6.01 -5.91 -3.86
CA ARG A 100 7.40 -6.21 -3.53
C ARG A 100 8.27 -5.01 -3.78
N ILE A 101 9.00 -4.57 -2.76
CA ILE A 101 9.92 -3.44 -2.86
C ILE A 101 11.34 -3.99 -2.96
N TYR A 102 11.86 -3.98 -4.17
CA TYR A 102 13.18 -4.50 -4.49
C TYR A 102 14.29 -3.51 -4.12
N LYS A 103 15.51 -4.01 -4.05
CA LYS A 103 16.72 -3.21 -3.88
C LYS A 103 16.75 -2.05 -4.87
N SER A 104 17.04 -0.85 -4.37
CA SER A 104 17.30 0.33 -5.21
C SER A 104 18.76 0.35 -5.66
N GLY A 105 18.98 0.37 -6.96
CA GLY A 105 20.34 0.40 -7.53
C GLY A 105 21.02 1.77 -7.43
N ASP A 106 20.25 2.84 -7.41
CA ASP A 106 20.72 4.23 -7.41
C ASP A 106 20.44 4.98 -6.09
N GLY A 107 19.89 4.28 -5.09
CA GLY A 107 19.55 4.87 -3.79
C GLY A 107 18.28 5.72 -3.80
N THR A 108 17.59 5.89 -4.93
CA THR A 108 16.30 6.57 -4.99
C THR A 108 15.19 5.69 -4.40
N ALA A 109 14.07 6.29 -4.00
CA ALA A 109 12.91 5.55 -3.52
C ALA A 109 11.86 5.39 -4.63
N ALA A 110 11.13 4.26 -4.63
CA ALA A 110 9.84 4.18 -5.30
C ALA A 110 8.85 5.11 -4.62
N VAL A 111 7.90 5.64 -5.37
CA VAL A 111 6.85 6.54 -4.85
C VAL A 111 5.49 5.97 -5.20
N VAL A 112 4.63 5.81 -4.18
CA VAL A 112 3.24 5.38 -4.34
C VAL A 112 2.32 6.40 -3.70
N GLU A 113 1.46 6.99 -4.51
CA GLU A 113 0.47 7.97 -4.08
C GLU A 113 -0.94 7.42 -4.33
N ASN A 114 -1.73 7.33 -3.28
CA ASN A 114 -3.12 6.90 -3.34
C ASN A 114 -4.01 7.99 -2.75
N ILE A 115 -4.98 8.47 -3.53
CA ILE A 115 -5.99 9.42 -3.08
C ILE A 115 -7.34 8.73 -3.21
N VAL A 116 -8.06 8.64 -2.10
CA VAL A 116 -9.39 8.01 -2.04
C VAL A 116 -10.38 9.04 -1.52
N THR A 117 -11.38 9.35 -2.30
CA THR A 117 -12.47 10.27 -1.92
C THR A 117 -13.77 9.50 -1.81
N VAL A 118 -14.42 9.58 -0.66
CA VAL A 118 -15.71 8.90 -0.40
C VAL A 118 -16.75 9.94 -0.06
N LYS A 119 -17.73 10.09 -0.94
CA LYS A 119 -18.75 11.13 -0.86
C LYS A 119 -20.11 10.56 -0.48
N ASN A 120 -20.91 11.41 0.17
CA ASN A 120 -22.25 11.06 0.62
C ASN A 120 -22.20 9.79 1.49
N SER A 121 -23.28 9.08 1.60
CA SER A 121 -23.36 7.82 2.34
C SER A 121 -22.75 6.64 1.57
N SER A 122 -21.60 6.86 0.89
CA SER A 122 -20.87 5.81 0.20
C SER A 122 -19.90 5.12 1.15
N ARG A 123 -19.47 3.91 0.76
CA ARG A 123 -18.60 3.05 1.57
C ARG A 123 -17.38 2.61 0.77
N VAL A 124 -16.19 2.69 1.36
CA VAL A 124 -14.97 2.15 0.78
C VAL A 124 -14.29 1.19 1.75
N TYR A 125 -13.87 0.03 1.24
CA TYR A 125 -12.97 -0.89 1.91
C TYR A 125 -11.65 -0.93 1.14
N TRP A 126 -10.61 -0.32 1.70
CA TRP A 126 -9.25 -0.29 1.18
C TRP A 126 -8.45 -1.40 1.83
N LEU A 127 -8.28 -2.51 1.09
CA LEU A 127 -7.75 -3.78 1.59
C LEU A 127 -6.64 -4.31 0.64
N PRO A 128 -5.54 -3.58 0.40
CA PRO A 128 -4.42 -4.12 -0.36
C PRO A 128 -3.81 -5.33 0.37
N GLN A 129 -3.09 -6.17 -0.38
CA GLN A 129 -2.22 -7.18 0.19
C GLN A 129 -0.97 -6.51 0.79
N GLU A 130 -0.13 -7.29 1.46
CA GLU A 130 1.05 -6.79 2.14
C GLU A 130 2.04 -6.10 1.20
N THR A 131 2.64 -5.02 1.67
CA THR A 131 3.85 -4.47 1.09
C THR A 131 5.05 -5.14 1.74
N ILE A 132 5.89 -5.82 0.95
CA ILE A 132 7.07 -6.56 1.43
C ILE A 132 8.32 -5.77 1.09
N ILE A 133 9.03 -5.30 2.11
CA ILE A 133 10.27 -4.55 1.95
C ILE A 133 11.44 -5.54 1.95
N PHE A 134 12.12 -5.70 0.80
CA PHE A 134 13.33 -6.50 0.67
C PHE A 134 14.55 -5.73 1.14
N ASP A 135 15.67 -6.42 1.36
CA ASP A 135 16.91 -5.73 1.73
C ASP A 135 17.31 -4.68 0.69
N GLN A 136 17.70 -3.51 1.14
CA GLN A 136 18.02 -2.31 0.36
C GLN A 136 16.82 -1.75 -0.46
N GLY A 137 15.61 -2.22 -0.18
CA GLY A 137 14.38 -1.66 -0.71
C GLY A 137 14.14 -0.22 -0.21
N ARG A 138 13.64 0.64 -1.10
CA ARG A 138 13.36 2.04 -0.78
C ARG A 138 12.01 2.45 -1.32
N ILE A 139 11.13 2.89 -0.43
CA ILE A 139 9.78 3.34 -0.80
C ILE A 139 9.30 4.50 0.05
N LYS A 140 8.54 5.39 -0.58
CA LYS A 140 7.69 6.39 0.06
C LYS A 140 6.26 6.15 -0.38
N ARG A 141 5.36 5.92 0.58
CA ARG A 141 3.93 5.76 0.34
C ARG A 141 3.16 6.91 0.97
N HIS A 142 2.12 7.33 0.29
CA HIS A 142 1.15 8.26 0.83
C HIS A 142 -0.26 7.80 0.47
N LEU A 143 -1.06 7.55 1.48
CA LEU A 143 -2.50 7.31 1.36
C LEU A 143 -3.24 8.51 1.95
N LYS A 144 -3.96 9.24 1.11
CA LYS A 144 -4.86 10.32 1.53
C LYS A 144 -6.30 9.87 1.32
N VAL A 145 -7.11 9.94 2.36
CA VAL A 145 -8.53 9.57 2.32
C VAL A 145 -9.36 10.77 2.73
N GLU A 146 -10.25 11.19 1.85
CA GLU A 146 -11.20 12.27 2.05
C GLU A 146 -12.60 11.66 2.21
N LEU A 147 -13.21 11.87 3.36
CA LEU A 147 -14.52 11.32 3.71
C LEU A 147 -15.52 12.47 3.95
N SER A 148 -16.75 12.30 3.45
CA SER A 148 -17.86 13.05 4.05
C SER A 148 -18.20 12.47 5.42
N SER A 149 -18.87 13.26 6.27
CA SER A 149 -19.28 12.83 7.62
C SER A 149 -20.11 11.54 7.62
N GLU A 150 -20.95 11.34 6.60
CA GLU A 150 -21.80 10.17 6.43
C GLU A 150 -21.10 8.97 5.76
N ALA A 151 -19.90 9.16 5.23
CA ALA A 151 -19.17 8.09 4.54
C ALA A 151 -18.62 7.07 5.53
N GLU A 152 -18.51 5.81 5.07
CA GLU A 152 -17.85 4.73 5.81
C GLU A 152 -16.56 4.32 5.11
N ALA A 153 -15.52 4.07 5.90
CA ALA A 153 -14.23 3.59 5.39
C ALA A 153 -13.59 2.56 6.32
N LEU A 154 -13.20 1.42 5.75
CA LEU A 154 -12.27 0.46 6.35
C LEU A 154 -10.96 0.51 5.58
N ILE A 155 -9.87 0.80 6.26
CA ILE A 155 -8.53 0.94 5.68
C ILE A 155 -7.61 -0.03 6.41
N VAL A 156 -6.89 -0.86 5.66
CA VAL A 156 -5.89 -1.77 6.20
C VAL A 156 -4.62 -1.64 5.36
N GLU A 157 -3.49 -1.34 6.00
CA GLU A 157 -2.19 -1.21 5.36
C GLU A 157 -1.17 -2.14 6.03
N PRO A 158 -1.03 -3.39 5.53
CA PRO A 158 -0.09 -4.36 6.07
C PRO A 158 1.29 -4.22 5.42
N VAL A 159 2.34 -4.36 6.24
CA VAL A 159 3.75 -4.26 5.81
C VAL A 159 4.55 -5.42 6.42
N ILE A 160 5.42 -6.02 5.63
CA ILE A 160 6.36 -7.05 6.04
C ILE A 160 7.78 -6.59 5.73
N PHE A 161 8.67 -6.68 6.70
CA PHE A 161 10.08 -6.33 6.56
C PHE A 161 10.90 -7.61 6.40
N GLY A 162 11.41 -7.85 5.18
CA GLY A 162 12.23 -9.00 4.80
C GLY A 162 11.44 -10.25 4.40
N ARG A 163 12.18 -11.14 3.77
CA ARG A 163 11.70 -12.45 3.31
C ARG A 163 12.24 -13.54 4.23
N LEU A 164 11.69 -13.66 5.44
CA LEU A 164 12.18 -14.63 6.43
C LEU A 164 12.28 -16.05 5.86
N ALA A 165 11.30 -16.48 5.05
CA ALA A 165 11.32 -17.79 4.41
C ALA A 165 12.47 -18.00 3.41
N MET A 166 13.12 -16.91 2.96
CA MET A 166 14.27 -16.90 2.08
C MET A 166 15.58 -16.62 2.82
N GLY A 167 15.56 -16.65 4.16
CA GLY A 167 16.74 -16.39 5.00
C GLY A 167 17.11 -14.89 5.13
N GLU A 168 16.27 -13.98 4.67
CA GLU A 168 16.53 -12.53 4.75
C GLU A 168 16.13 -12.00 6.12
N THR A 169 17.10 -11.99 7.06
CA THR A 169 16.89 -11.61 8.47
C THR A 169 17.41 -10.21 8.82
N ASN A 170 18.31 -9.68 7.99
CA ASN A 170 18.89 -8.35 8.19
C ASN A 170 18.54 -7.46 7.00
N ILE A 171 17.72 -6.45 7.23
CA ILE A 171 17.27 -5.53 6.21
C ILE A 171 17.78 -4.15 6.53
N SER A 172 18.31 -3.50 5.53
CA SER A 172 18.56 -2.08 5.46
C SER A 172 17.67 -1.45 4.36
N GLY A 173 17.51 -0.14 4.37
CA GLY A 173 16.74 0.52 3.32
C GLY A 173 16.07 1.81 3.76
N HIS A 174 14.95 2.13 3.12
CA HIS A 174 14.14 3.29 3.46
C HIS A 174 12.65 2.97 3.28
N PHE A 175 11.92 3.03 4.35
CA PHE A 175 10.47 2.93 4.38
C PHE A 175 9.89 4.21 4.97
N GLU A 176 9.11 4.93 4.19
CA GLU A 176 8.32 6.06 4.65
C GLU A 176 6.87 5.85 4.23
N ASP A 177 5.98 5.87 5.20
CA ASP A 177 4.55 5.66 5.02
C ASP A 177 3.78 6.77 5.71
N LYS A 178 2.88 7.41 4.99
CA LYS A 178 2.03 8.48 5.49
C LYS A 178 0.58 8.15 5.17
N ILE A 179 -0.28 8.18 6.18
CA ILE A 179 -1.73 7.99 6.05
C ILE A 179 -2.42 9.22 6.61
N GLU A 180 -3.23 9.86 5.80
CA GLU A 180 -4.05 11.01 6.18
C GLU A 180 -5.53 10.69 5.97
N ILE A 181 -6.32 10.81 7.01
CA ILE A 181 -7.78 10.71 6.93
C ILE A 181 -8.39 12.07 7.24
N HIS A 182 -9.14 12.58 6.29
CA HIS A 182 -9.87 13.82 6.43
C HIS A 182 -11.36 13.51 6.47
N VAL A 183 -12.10 14.21 7.34
CA VAL A 183 -13.56 14.18 7.39
C VAL A 183 -14.05 15.60 7.22
N ASP A 184 -14.87 15.84 6.21
CA ASP A 184 -15.36 17.18 5.82
C ASP A 184 -14.22 18.21 5.72
N GLY A 185 -13.11 17.81 5.06
CA GLY A 185 -11.92 18.62 4.83
C GLY A 185 -11.02 18.85 6.04
N LYS A 186 -11.36 18.34 7.23
CA LYS A 186 -10.55 18.46 8.45
C LYS A 186 -9.78 17.16 8.70
N ILE A 187 -8.52 17.26 9.13
CA ILE A 187 -7.73 16.08 9.52
C ILE A 187 -8.37 15.43 10.74
N ALA A 188 -8.89 14.21 10.57
CA ALA A 188 -9.40 13.36 11.62
C ALA A 188 -8.33 12.40 12.16
N TYR A 189 -7.39 11.98 11.30
CA TYR A 189 -6.29 11.10 11.69
C TYR A 189 -5.07 11.30 10.79
N LEU A 190 -3.90 11.27 11.40
CA LEU A 190 -2.60 11.32 10.71
C LEU A 190 -1.67 10.27 11.32
N ASP A 191 -1.17 9.39 10.48
CA ASP A 191 -0.10 8.44 10.83
C ASP A 191 1.11 8.66 9.93
N LYS A 192 2.30 8.59 10.52
CA LYS A 192 3.55 8.64 9.79
C LYS A 192 4.57 7.69 10.39
N THR A 193 4.98 6.71 9.61
CA THR A 193 6.05 5.78 9.95
C THR A 193 7.26 6.03 9.06
N ARG A 194 8.45 6.11 9.68
CA ARG A 194 9.71 6.26 8.94
C ARG A 194 10.78 5.35 9.54
N LEU A 195 11.31 4.45 8.74
CA LEU A 195 12.44 3.57 9.06
C LEU A 195 13.52 3.75 8.01
N THR A 196 14.76 4.00 8.43
CA THR A 196 15.88 4.30 7.52
C THR A 196 17.16 3.67 8.03
N GLY A 197 18.02 3.23 7.11
CA GLY A 197 19.30 2.56 7.43
C GLY A 197 19.06 1.12 7.86
N GLU A 198 19.62 0.68 8.98
CA GLU A 198 19.50 -0.68 9.51
C GLU A 198 18.10 -0.93 10.11
N ILE A 199 17.12 -1.22 9.24
CA ILE A 199 15.71 -1.40 9.64
C ILE A 199 15.58 -2.53 10.65
N SER A 200 16.22 -3.68 10.42
CA SER A 200 16.16 -4.83 11.34
C SER A 200 16.67 -4.51 12.74
N LYS A 201 17.70 -3.67 12.85
CA LYS A 201 18.20 -3.22 14.16
C LYS A 201 17.19 -2.32 14.86
N THR A 202 16.53 -1.45 14.12
CA THR A 202 15.46 -0.59 14.66
C THR A 202 14.27 -1.41 15.13
N LEU A 203 13.83 -2.42 14.36
CA LEU A 203 12.73 -3.31 14.71
C LEU A 203 13.01 -4.16 15.97
N LYS A 204 14.28 -4.51 16.27
CA LYS A 204 14.65 -5.23 17.49
C LYS A 204 14.44 -4.42 18.76
N ARG A 205 14.28 -3.11 18.69
CA ARG A 205 14.06 -2.26 19.87
C ARG A 205 12.68 -2.58 20.47
N PRO A 206 12.59 -2.79 21.82
CA PRO A 206 11.34 -3.14 22.50
C PRO A 206 10.19 -2.15 22.22
N ALA A 207 10.48 -0.85 22.21
CA ALA A 207 9.49 0.20 21.97
C ALA A 207 9.09 0.38 20.48
N VAL A 208 9.69 -0.39 19.56
CA VAL A 208 9.34 -0.35 18.13
C VAL A 208 8.49 -1.57 17.77
N SER A 209 9.09 -2.74 17.67
CA SER A 209 8.37 -3.98 17.38
C SER A 209 8.94 -5.21 18.11
N ASN A 210 9.90 -5.02 19.00
CA ASN A 210 10.52 -6.09 19.79
C ASN A 210 10.96 -7.31 18.92
N GLY A 211 11.50 -7.03 17.74
CA GLY A 211 11.95 -8.04 16.79
C GLY A 211 10.89 -8.57 15.82
N SER A 212 9.64 -8.18 15.99
CA SER A 212 8.58 -8.51 15.02
C SER A 212 8.82 -7.84 13.68
N THR A 213 8.55 -8.55 12.58
CA THR A 213 8.86 -8.09 11.21
C THR A 213 7.62 -7.77 10.38
N ALA A 214 6.45 -7.98 10.92
CA ALA A 214 5.19 -7.69 10.25
C ALA A 214 4.33 -6.73 11.08
N THR A 215 3.73 -5.76 10.43
CA THR A 215 2.84 -4.77 11.07
C THR A 215 1.69 -4.42 10.15
N ALA A 216 0.59 -3.98 10.73
CA ALA A 216 -0.50 -3.36 9.99
C ALA A 216 -1.16 -2.26 10.81
N ILE A 217 -1.67 -1.27 10.12
CA ILE A 217 -2.66 -0.36 10.67
C ILE A 217 -4.03 -0.70 10.09
N LEU A 218 -5.04 -0.68 10.95
CA LEU A 218 -6.44 -0.74 10.57
C LEU A 218 -7.13 0.50 11.09
N ILE A 219 -7.83 1.19 10.21
CA ILE A 219 -8.63 2.37 10.50
C ILE A 219 -10.07 2.07 10.06
N PHE A 220 -11.02 2.21 10.96
CA PHE A 220 -12.42 2.01 10.66
C PHE A 220 -13.24 3.21 11.11
N LYS A 221 -13.74 3.96 10.13
CA LYS A 221 -14.66 5.07 10.32
C LYS A 221 -16.07 4.63 9.91
N SER A 222 -16.94 4.49 10.87
CA SER A 222 -18.34 4.08 10.69
C SER A 222 -19.15 4.42 11.95
N GLU A 223 -20.44 4.63 11.82
CA GLU A 223 -21.33 4.79 12.98
C GLU A 223 -21.35 3.57 13.90
N THR A 224 -20.95 2.40 13.39
CA THR A 224 -20.88 1.15 14.16
C THR A 224 -19.48 0.83 14.69
N ALA A 225 -18.49 1.72 14.53
CA ALA A 225 -17.09 1.43 14.86
C ALA A 225 -16.90 0.96 16.32
N GLU A 226 -17.57 1.61 17.27
CA GLU A 226 -17.49 1.23 18.69
C GLU A 226 -17.95 -0.21 18.96
N SER A 227 -18.95 -0.71 18.24
CA SER A 227 -19.47 -2.06 18.43
C SER A 227 -18.46 -3.18 18.11
N PHE A 228 -17.43 -2.88 17.33
CA PHE A 228 -16.36 -3.82 16.99
C PHE A 228 -15.18 -3.80 17.95
N LEU A 229 -15.09 -2.82 18.84
CA LEU A 229 -13.92 -2.59 19.69
C LEU A 229 -13.53 -3.83 20.50
N ASN A 230 -14.47 -4.44 21.21
CA ASN A 230 -14.19 -5.60 22.04
C ASN A 230 -13.79 -6.81 21.21
N PHE A 231 -14.45 -7.05 20.08
CA PHE A 231 -14.07 -8.12 19.17
C PHE A 231 -12.63 -7.95 18.67
N VAL A 232 -12.24 -6.73 18.26
CA VAL A 232 -10.88 -6.46 17.79
C VAL A 232 -9.85 -6.63 18.92
N ARG A 233 -10.20 -6.24 20.16
CA ARG A 233 -9.34 -6.46 21.36
C ARG A 233 -9.04 -7.93 21.61
N GLU A 234 -9.98 -8.81 21.32
CA GLU A 234 -9.81 -10.27 21.48
C GLU A 234 -8.88 -10.86 20.39
N GLN A 235 -8.74 -10.20 19.24
CA GLN A 235 -7.90 -10.68 18.13
C GLN A 235 -6.46 -10.19 18.19
N VAL A 236 -6.15 -9.18 19.03
CA VAL A 236 -4.80 -8.60 19.10
C VAL A 236 -3.94 -9.31 20.16
N ASN A 237 -2.63 -9.40 19.89
CA ASN A 237 -1.64 -9.88 20.85
C ASN A 237 -1.15 -8.75 21.77
N ALA A 238 -0.27 -9.06 22.73
CA ALA A 238 0.26 -8.11 23.70
C ALA A 238 1.09 -6.95 23.10
N GLN A 239 1.56 -7.06 21.85
CA GLN A 239 2.32 -6.02 21.15
C GLN A 239 1.42 -5.13 20.27
N SER A 240 0.18 -5.52 20.11
CA SER A 240 -0.83 -4.85 19.28
C SER A 240 -1.81 -4.08 20.16
N GLY A 241 -2.56 -3.17 19.56
CA GLY A 241 -3.54 -2.40 20.31
C GLY A 241 -4.64 -1.84 19.44
N VAL A 242 -5.79 -1.57 20.05
CA VAL A 242 -6.93 -0.92 19.41
C VAL A 242 -7.52 0.13 20.34
N SER A 243 -7.91 1.26 19.76
CA SER A 243 -8.52 2.38 20.47
C SER A 243 -9.61 3.02 19.62
N LEU A 244 -10.56 3.64 20.30
CA LEU A 244 -11.48 4.61 19.68
C LEU A 244 -10.86 6.01 19.80
N ILE A 245 -10.82 6.75 18.70
CA ILE A 245 -10.57 8.20 18.72
C ILE A 245 -11.86 8.90 19.15
N ASN A 246 -12.99 8.41 18.64
CA ASN A 246 -14.34 8.72 19.08
C ASN A 246 -15.25 7.53 18.76
N THR A 247 -16.54 7.59 19.08
CA THR A 247 -17.48 6.48 18.87
C THR A 247 -17.57 5.97 17.44
N ASN A 248 -17.26 6.84 16.47
CA ASN A 248 -17.36 6.53 15.04
C ASN A 248 -16.00 6.24 14.39
N PHE A 249 -14.90 6.25 15.16
CA PHE A 249 -13.55 6.15 14.59
C PHE A 249 -12.64 5.27 15.44
N MET A 250 -12.40 4.06 14.94
CA MET A 250 -11.53 3.07 15.56
C MET A 250 -10.19 2.98 14.80
N VAL A 251 -9.10 2.88 15.56
CA VAL A 251 -7.76 2.63 15.04
C VAL A 251 -7.16 1.43 15.77
N ALA A 252 -6.65 0.47 15.01
CA ALA A 252 -5.91 -0.65 15.54
C ALA A 252 -4.52 -0.73 14.88
N ARG A 253 -3.51 -1.07 15.69
CA ARG A 253 -2.16 -1.35 15.21
C ARG A 253 -1.80 -2.78 15.57
N PHE A 254 -1.48 -3.55 14.54
CA PHE A 254 -1.08 -4.94 14.67
C PHE A 254 0.43 -5.05 14.50
N VAL A 255 1.06 -5.85 15.35
CA VAL A 255 2.49 -6.17 15.30
C VAL A 255 2.63 -7.68 15.48
N ALA A 256 3.33 -8.34 14.56
CA ALA A 256 3.48 -9.79 14.56
C ALA A 256 4.89 -10.23 14.16
N PRO A 257 5.37 -11.38 14.66
CA PRO A 257 6.66 -11.91 14.26
C PRO A 257 6.80 -12.14 12.76
N THR A 258 5.70 -12.58 12.09
CA THR A 258 5.68 -12.91 10.67
C THR A 258 4.39 -12.42 10.00
N GLY A 259 4.40 -12.35 8.66
CA GLY A 259 3.19 -12.05 7.89
C GLY A 259 2.06 -13.07 8.11
N TYR A 260 2.40 -14.34 8.36
CA TYR A 260 1.41 -15.38 8.65
C TYR A 260 0.68 -15.09 9.98
N GLU A 261 1.41 -14.78 11.04
CA GLU A 261 0.81 -14.43 12.33
C GLU A 261 0.04 -13.10 12.25
N LEU A 262 0.51 -12.16 11.43
CA LEU A 262 -0.23 -10.93 11.16
C LEU A 262 -1.59 -11.23 10.51
N ARG A 263 -1.63 -12.10 9.50
CA ARG A 263 -2.88 -12.49 8.83
C ARG A 263 -3.85 -13.20 9.75
N LYS A 264 -3.39 -14.03 10.67
CA LYS A 264 -4.23 -14.69 11.68
C LYS A 264 -5.02 -13.69 12.52
N MET A 265 -4.43 -12.53 12.83
CA MET A 265 -5.12 -11.47 13.56
C MET A 265 -6.02 -10.62 12.64
N LEU A 266 -5.53 -10.26 11.45
CA LEU A 266 -6.23 -9.34 10.55
C LEU A 266 -7.45 -9.97 9.88
N VAL A 267 -7.32 -11.20 9.38
CA VAL A 267 -8.39 -11.83 8.57
C VAL A 267 -9.70 -11.95 9.31
N PRO A 268 -9.75 -12.43 10.58
CA PRO A 268 -11.00 -12.46 11.35
C PRO A 268 -11.61 -11.06 11.53
N VAL A 269 -10.78 -10.05 11.79
CA VAL A 269 -11.23 -8.66 11.98
C VAL A 269 -11.83 -8.10 10.71
N ILE A 270 -11.10 -8.20 9.58
CA ILE A 270 -11.60 -7.74 8.29
C ILE A 270 -12.89 -8.48 7.92
N ASN A 271 -12.91 -9.80 8.08
CA ASN A 271 -14.09 -10.62 7.74
C ASN A 271 -15.31 -10.20 8.55
N LYS A 272 -15.15 -9.96 9.85
CA LYS A 272 -16.23 -9.52 10.74
C LYS A 272 -16.76 -8.12 10.37
N ILE A 273 -15.87 -7.15 10.14
CA ILE A 273 -16.26 -5.78 9.76
C ILE A 273 -16.92 -5.75 8.37
N THR A 274 -16.48 -6.60 7.44
CA THR A 274 -17.02 -6.66 6.08
C THR A 274 -18.26 -7.55 5.95
N ASP A 275 -18.86 -8.01 7.03
CA ASP A 275 -20.02 -8.91 7.06
C ASP A 275 -19.77 -10.18 6.22
N GLU A 276 -18.67 -10.88 6.55
CA GLU A 276 -18.17 -12.10 5.88
C GLU A 276 -17.91 -11.95 4.37
N ASN A 277 -17.70 -10.72 3.94
CA ASN A 277 -17.50 -10.39 2.53
C ASN A 277 -16.03 -10.07 2.23
N LEU A 278 -15.12 -10.88 2.79
CA LEU A 278 -13.67 -10.78 2.56
C LEU A 278 -13.34 -10.90 1.06
N PRO A 279 -12.50 -10.02 0.48
CA PRO A 279 -12.04 -10.15 -0.90
C PRO A 279 -11.40 -11.52 -1.16
N LYS A 280 -11.58 -12.07 -2.37
CA LYS A 280 -10.99 -13.37 -2.73
C LYS A 280 -9.46 -13.39 -2.57
N THR A 281 -8.81 -12.26 -2.83
CA THR A 281 -7.37 -12.09 -2.66
C THR A 281 -6.87 -12.26 -1.22
N TRP A 282 -7.76 -12.15 -0.23
CA TRP A 282 -7.48 -12.35 1.19
C TRP A 282 -7.80 -13.77 1.71
N ARG A 283 -8.42 -14.62 0.89
CA ARG A 283 -8.87 -15.98 1.28
C ARG A 283 -7.80 -17.06 1.07
N LEU A 284 -6.53 -16.69 1.05
CA LEU A 284 -5.41 -17.64 0.84
C LEU A 284 -4.98 -18.28 2.15
#